data_7ce82bcd89c5a001ad1f0208fe1087b8
#
_entry.id   7ce82bcd89c5a001ad1f0208fe1087b8
#
_cell.length_a   1.000
_cell.length_b   1.000
_cell.length_c   1.000
_cell.angle_alpha   90.00
_cell.angle_beta   90.00
_cell.angle_gamma   90.00
#
_symmetry.space_group_name_H-M   'P 1'
#
loop_
_entity.id
_entity.type
_entity.pdbx_description
1 polymer ?
#
loop_
_entity_poly.entity_id
_entity_poly.type
_entity_poly.pdbx_seq_one_letter_code
_entity_poly.pdbx_strand_id
1 'polypeptide(L)'
;MGLYSCLARFAAAAAAALIVGAPVAVCAQQPSVFSFSAAGTGLQLGGPAFAPEIRVSPNDLPGVKRVANDLAADFGRVLGVNGTVVVADWSATVSASSSKPIILLGTVGQSSLLDNLAASKKLDTAALANKWETFSYQVVSKPWDGRDAILVIAGSDMRGAVFGAYDVAEEIGVSPWHYWADVPPTKRQYIWASDLVHTEGPPSVKFRGIFLNDEAPGLTGWGGKKFTKSQYGSPFVTDFYKNIFDLVLRLKGNYVWPAMWSSMFYLDDAKNGPTANEYGIFMGTSHHEPMARADKEQGRFLSGSWDWGSNKANVKTFMEAGVTRAKNWTTIYTLGMRGSGDAASPTLTSSALQDVIQWQQSTLTRVIGKPLSDIPQAWVMYKVSRASFVPSPCLSTFSHTRCRKSPATGKRA
;
A
#
# COMPACT_ATOMS: atom_id res chain seq x y z
N MET A 1 18.37 38.36 10.33
CA MET A 1 19.50 38.19 9.37
C MET A 1 19.49 36.83 8.67
N GLY A 2 18.35 36.21 8.41
CA GLY A 2 18.27 34.86 7.84
C GLY A 2 17.54 34.73 6.50
N LEU A 3 16.74 35.74 6.09
CA LEU A 3 15.96 35.64 4.85
C LEU A 3 16.73 36.05 3.57
N TYR A 4 17.72 36.93 3.69
CA TYR A 4 18.47 37.40 2.51
C TYR A 4 19.49 36.38 1.94
N SER A 5 19.94 35.42 2.74
CA SER A 5 20.90 34.42 2.27
C SER A 5 20.28 33.31 1.44
N CYS A 6 18.99 33.03 1.63
CA CYS A 6 18.27 32.00 0.88
C CYS A 6 17.87 32.46 -0.52
N LEU A 7 17.42 33.70 -0.66
CA LEU A 7 17.07 34.30 -1.97
C LEU A 7 18.30 34.47 -2.89
N ALA A 8 19.46 34.82 -2.32
CA ALA A 8 20.70 34.95 -3.10
C ALA A 8 21.20 33.59 -3.65
N ARG A 9 20.96 32.50 -2.94
CA ARG A 9 21.33 31.15 -3.41
C ARG A 9 20.39 30.61 -4.49
N PHE A 10 19.11 30.95 -4.44
CA PHE A 10 18.16 30.60 -5.49
C PHE A 10 18.39 31.41 -6.79
N ALA A 11 18.75 32.68 -6.68
CA ALA A 11 19.09 33.52 -7.83
C ALA A 11 20.39 33.05 -8.50
N ALA A 12 21.40 32.61 -7.74
CA ALA A 12 22.64 32.07 -8.27
C ALA A 12 22.45 30.70 -8.95
N ALA A 13 21.59 29.82 -8.41
CA ALA A 13 21.28 28.54 -9.02
C ALA A 13 20.46 28.72 -10.32
N ALA A 14 19.54 29.66 -10.37
CA ALA A 14 18.79 29.97 -11.59
C ALA A 14 19.67 30.62 -12.67
N ALA A 15 20.64 31.46 -12.31
CA ALA A 15 21.61 32.04 -13.24
C ALA A 15 22.60 30.99 -13.79
N ALA A 16 23.04 30.04 -12.96
CA ALA A 16 23.91 28.94 -13.37
C ALA A 16 23.20 27.97 -14.35
N ALA A 17 21.90 27.71 -14.15
CA ALA A 17 21.11 26.85 -15.05
C ALA A 17 20.91 27.52 -16.44
N LEU A 18 20.82 28.82 -16.51
CA LEU A 18 20.73 29.58 -17.77
C LEU A 18 22.05 29.56 -18.57
N ILE A 19 23.20 29.41 -17.92
CA ILE A 19 24.53 29.40 -18.56
C ILE A 19 24.88 28.03 -19.13
N VAL A 20 24.31 26.93 -18.61
CA VAL A 20 24.67 25.56 -19.01
C VAL A 20 23.74 24.99 -20.09
N GLY A 21 22.68 25.69 -20.49
CA GLY A 21 21.77 25.24 -21.56
C GLY A 21 21.10 23.88 -21.29
N ALA A 22 21.08 23.43 -20.04
CA ALA A 22 20.34 22.23 -19.68
C ALA A 22 18.84 22.51 -19.79
N PRO A 23 18.08 21.72 -20.57
CA PRO A 23 16.63 21.89 -20.61
C PRO A 23 16.11 21.64 -19.22
N VAL A 24 15.52 22.65 -18.58
CA VAL A 24 14.66 22.43 -17.43
C VAL A 24 13.53 21.57 -17.95
N ALA A 25 13.54 20.27 -17.64
CA ALA A 25 12.42 19.41 -17.92
C ALA A 25 11.23 19.95 -17.09
N VAL A 26 10.44 20.80 -17.73
CA VAL A 26 9.12 21.11 -17.22
C VAL A 26 8.38 19.77 -17.28
N CYS A 27 8.13 19.18 -16.12
CA CYS A 27 7.28 18.01 -16.04
C CYS A 27 5.91 18.46 -16.56
N ALA A 28 5.63 18.20 -17.84
CA ALA A 28 4.35 18.51 -18.42
C ALA A 28 3.31 17.70 -17.64
N GLN A 29 2.44 18.38 -16.93
CA GLN A 29 1.34 17.75 -16.22
C GLN A 29 0.51 17.02 -17.28
N GLN A 30 0.33 15.71 -17.11
CA GLN A 30 -0.51 14.90 -18.01
C GLN A 30 -1.92 15.51 -18.02
N PRO A 31 -2.56 15.64 -19.19
CA PRO A 31 -3.92 16.15 -19.25
C PRO A 31 -4.83 15.22 -18.43
N SER A 32 -5.65 15.80 -17.54
CA SER A 32 -6.61 15.03 -16.75
C SER A 32 -7.62 14.35 -17.67
N VAL A 33 -7.94 13.10 -17.36
CA VAL A 33 -9.03 12.35 -18.02
C VAL A 33 -10.39 12.95 -17.68
N PHE A 34 -10.50 13.65 -16.54
CA PHE A 34 -11.77 14.15 -16.03
C PHE A 34 -11.98 15.65 -16.28
N SER A 35 -13.24 16.02 -16.55
CA SER A 35 -13.69 17.40 -16.67
C SER A 35 -14.99 17.61 -15.87
N PHE A 36 -15.28 18.88 -15.52
CA PHE A 36 -16.33 19.21 -14.56
C PHE A 36 -17.31 20.28 -15.07
N SER A 37 -17.27 20.59 -16.35
CA SER A 37 -18.15 21.59 -16.98
C SER A 37 -19.58 21.06 -17.16
N ALA A 38 -20.57 21.94 -17.09
CA ALA A 38 -21.95 21.59 -17.43
C ALA A 38 -22.10 21.16 -18.90
N ALA A 39 -21.27 21.70 -19.79
CA ALA A 39 -21.17 21.35 -21.22
C ALA A 39 -20.00 20.42 -21.50
N GLY A 40 -19.72 19.46 -20.60
CA GLY A 40 -18.65 18.49 -20.76
C GLY A 40 -18.86 17.55 -21.94
N THR A 41 -17.78 17.02 -22.47
CA THR A 41 -17.79 16.04 -23.57
C THR A 41 -17.25 14.70 -23.09
N GLY A 42 -17.65 13.61 -23.71
CA GLY A 42 -17.25 12.26 -23.34
C GLY A 42 -18.31 11.53 -22.52
N LEU A 43 -17.88 10.57 -21.70
CA LEU A 43 -18.76 9.78 -20.83
C LEU A 43 -19.11 10.57 -19.57
N GLN A 44 -20.36 10.92 -19.38
CA GLN A 44 -20.84 11.52 -18.14
C GLN A 44 -20.90 10.45 -17.03
N LEU A 45 -20.06 10.59 -16.00
CA LEU A 45 -20.03 9.68 -14.84
C LEU A 45 -20.92 10.13 -13.70
N GLY A 46 -21.22 11.43 -13.59
CA GLY A 46 -22.03 11.94 -12.52
C GLY A 46 -22.69 13.27 -12.83
N GLY A 47 -23.79 13.52 -12.13
CA GLY A 47 -24.60 14.74 -12.24
C GLY A 47 -25.34 15.05 -10.94
N PRO A 48 -26.17 16.12 -10.90
CA PRO A 48 -26.80 16.57 -9.66
C PRO A 48 -27.70 15.53 -8.97
N ALA A 49 -28.20 14.55 -9.72
CA ALA A 49 -29.17 13.55 -9.21
C ALA A 49 -28.67 12.10 -9.37
N PHE A 50 -27.48 11.88 -9.88
CA PHE A 50 -26.97 10.53 -10.13
C PHE A 50 -25.45 10.44 -9.97
N ALA A 51 -25.00 9.23 -9.61
CA ALA A 51 -23.60 8.83 -9.52
C ALA A 51 -23.45 7.45 -10.19
N PRO A 52 -22.21 7.03 -10.54
CA PRO A 52 -22.00 5.82 -11.30
C PRO A 52 -22.34 4.55 -10.52
N GLU A 53 -22.59 3.48 -11.28
CA GLU A 53 -22.58 2.12 -10.81
C GLU A 53 -21.16 1.54 -10.99
N ILE A 54 -20.55 1.08 -9.88
CA ILE A 54 -19.22 0.49 -9.89
C ILE A 54 -19.39 -1.02 -9.93
N ARG A 55 -18.97 -1.66 -11.01
CA ARG A 55 -19.08 -3.10 -11.22
C ARG A 55 -17.75 -3.79 -10.95
N VAL A 56 -17.80 -4.86 -10.16
CA VAL A 56 -16.66 -5.71 -9.81
C VAL A 56 -17.05 -7.18 -10.00
N SER A 57 -16.14 -7.99 -10.55
CA SER A 57 -16.35 -9.43 -10.65
C SER A 57 -16.38 -10.08 -9.25
N PRO A 58 -17.29 -11.05 -8.97
CA PRO A 58 -17.31 -11.79 -7.71
C PRO A 58 -16.01 -12.57 -7.47
N ASN A 59 -15.30 -12.96 -8.54
CA ASN A 59 -14.05 -13.68 -8.48
C ASN A 59 -12.84 -12.78 -8.25
N ASP A 60 -13.00 -11.45 -8.34
CA ASP A 60 -11.91 -10.52 -8.08
C ASP A 60 -11.50 -10.50 -6.59
N LEU A 61 -10.31 -10.01 -6.33
CA LEU A 61 -9.67 -10.03 -5.02
C LEU A 61 -10.44 -9.20 -3.98
N PRO A 62 -10.45 -9.60 -2.70
CA PRO A 62 -11.21 -8.93 -1.65
C PRO A 62 -10.95 -7.41 -1.57
N GLY A 63 -9.68 -6.98 -1.69
CA GLY A 63 -9.30 -5.57 -1.66
C GLY A 63 -9.92 -4.75 -2.79
N VAL A 64 -10.15 -5.36 -3.97
CA VAL A 64 -10.80 -4.68 -5.10
C VAL A 64 -12.29 -4.49 -4.83
N LYS A 65 -12.95 -5.50 -4.28
CA LYS A 65 -14.38 -5.40 -3.87
C LYS A 65 -14.56 -4.37 -2.75
N ARG A 66 -13.60 -4.28 -1.84
CA ARG A 66 -13.61 -3.27 -0.76
C ARG A 66 -13.46 -1.86 -1.34
N VAL A 67 -12.44 -1.59 -2.16
CA VAL A 67 -12.17 -0.24 -2.69
C VAL A 67 -13.28 0.26 -3.61
N ALA A 68 -14.06 -0.63 -4.23
CA ALA A 68 -15.25 -0.25 -4.98
C ALA A 68 -16.26 0.51 -4.10
N ASN A 69 -16.43 0.11 -2.83
CA ASN A 69 -17.29 0.82 -1.88
C ASN A 69 -16.69 2.18 -1.49
N ASP A 70 -15.37 2.26 -1.33
CA ASP A 70 -14.71 3.54 -1.04
C ASP A 70 -14.89 4.51 -2.21
N LEU A 71 -14.69 4.06 -3.45
CA LEU A 71 -14.89 4.87 -4.64
C LEU A 71 -16.35 5.32 -4.79
N ALA A 72 -17.32 4.45 -4.49
CA ALA A 72 -18.74 4.82 -4.48
C ALA A 72 -19.04 5.92 -3.46
N ALA A 73 -18.45 5.84 -2.27
CA ALA A 73 -18.56 6.87 -1.25
C ALA A 73 -17.82 8.17 -1.66
N ASP A 74 -16.69 8.07 -2.37
CA ASP A 74 -15.94 9.22 -2.87
C ASP A 74 -16.74 10.02 -3.92
N PHE A 75 -17.45 9.35 -4.81
CA PHE A 75 -18.43 10.01 -5.68
C PHE A 75 -19.49 10.76 -4.84
N GLY A 76 -19.96 10.17 -3.75
CA GLY A 76 -20.88 10.83 -2.81
C GLY A 76 -20.30 12.05 -2.13
N ARG A 77 -19.03 11.98 -1.73
CA ARG A 77 -18.31 13.13 -1.15
C ARG A 77 -18.24 14.31 -2.12
N VAL A 78 -18.10 14.03 -3.42
CA VAL A 78 -17.96 15.05 -4.48
C VAL A 78 -19.32 15.54 -4.97
N LEU A 79 -20.24 14.63 -5.34
CA LEU A 79 -21.53 14.94 -6.00
C LEU A 79 -22.68 15.14 -5.02
N GLY A 80 -22.55 14.67 -3.76
CA GLY A 80 -23.68 14.61 -2.82
C GLY A 80 -24.57 13.37 -2.98
N VAL A 81 -24.30 12.52 -3.98
CA VAL A 81 -25.01 11.26 -4.23
C VAL A 81 -23.99 10.14 -4.36
N ASN A 82 -24.10 9.11 -3.51
CA ASN A 82 -23.20 7.97 -3.54
C ASN A 82 -23.34 7.16 -4.83
N GLY A 83 -22.22 6.64 -5.33
CA GLY A 83 -22.26 5.55 -6.31
C GLY A 83 -22.91 4.29 -5.72
N THR A 84 -23.20 3.32 -6.58
CA THR A 84 -23.68 2.01 -6.16
C THR A 84 -22.67 0.95 -6.57
N VAL A 85 -22.45 -0.08 -5.73
CA VAL A 85 -21.56 -1.19 -6.05
C VAL A 85 -22.37 -2.40 -6.45
N VAL A 86 -22.04 -3.00 -7.59
CA VAL A 86 -22.63 -4.24 -8.10
C VAL A 86 -21.54 -5.28 -8.27
N VAL A 87 -21.64 -6.37 -7.50
CA VAL A 87 -20.77 -7.53 -7.63
C VAL A 87 -21.50 -8.55 -8.50
N ALA A 88 -21.06 -8.70 -9.74
CA ALA A 88 -21.71 -9.58 -10.71
C ALA A 88 -20.70 -10.11 -11.74
N ASP A 89 -20.91 -11.33 -12.19
CA ASP A 89 -20.18 -11.90 -13.32
C ASP A 89 -20.67 -11.33 -14.65
N TRP A 90 -19.87 -11.59 -15.68
CA TRP A 90 -20.27 -11.34 -17.06
C TRP A 90 -21.46 -12.26 -17.41
N SER A 91 -22.64 -11.70 -17.45
CA SER A 91 -23.82 -12.35 -18.01
C SER A 91 -24.55 -11.39 -18.92
N ALA A 92 -25.31 -11.93 -19.88
CA ALA A 92 -26.09 -11.12 -20.81
C ALA A 92 -27.11 -10.18 -20.11
N THR A 93 -27.48 -10.48 -18.87
CA THR A 93 -28.35 -9.66 -18.01
C THR A 93 -27.66 -8.46 -17.38
N VAL A 94 -26.34 -8.39 -17.37
CA VAL A 94 -25.56 -7.21 -16.96
C VAL A 94 -25.77 -6.05 -17.95
N SER A 95 -26.31 -6.37 -19.11
CA SER A 95 -26.22 -5.52 -20.26
C SER A 95 -27.18 -4.33 -20.30
N ALA A 96 -28.44 -4.52 -20.13
CA ALA A 96 -29.39 -3.57 -20.75
C ALA A 96 -30.16 -2.67 -19.78
N SER A 97 -30.17 -2.93 -18.48
CA SER A 97 -31.17 -2.33 -17.59
C SER A 97 -30.73 -1.13 -16.75
N SER A 98 -29.45 -0.82 -16.66
CA SER A 98 -29.00 0.35 -15.90
C SER A 98 -28.90 1.58 -16.78
N SER A 99 -29.72 2.58 -16.49
CA SER A 99 -29.59 3.92 -17.08
C SER A 99 -28.37 4.70 -16.51
N LYS A 100 -27.75 4.18 -15.44
CA LYS A 100 -26.61 4.81 -14.79
C LYS A 100 -25.32 4.62 -15.58
N PRO A 101 -24.38 5.58 -15.53
CA PRO A 101 -23.03 5.38 -16.02
C PRO A 101 -22.36 4.24 -15.24
N ILE A 102 -21.51 3.49 -15.92
CA ILE A 102 -20.82 2.34 -15.33
C ILE A 102 -19.32 2.60 -15.26
N ILE A 103 -18.75 2.29 -14.10
CA ILE A 103 -17.32 2.12 -13.90
C ILE A 103 -17.07 0.63 -13.68
N LEU A 104 -16.27 0.01 -14.55
CA LEU A 104 -15.81 -1.35 -14.38
C LEU A 104 -14.46 -1.32 -13.68
N LEU A 105 -14.36 -1.89 -12.48
CA LEU A 105 -13.13 -1.96 -11.69
C LEU A 105 -12.69 -3.41 -11.55
N GLY A 106 -11.41 -3.70 -11.80
CA GLY A 106 -10.93 -5.06 -11.62
C GLY A 106 -9.44 -5.27 -11.79
N THR A 107 -9.03 -6.52 -11.51
CA THR A 107 -7.66 -7.02 -11.70
C THR A 107 -7.61 -7.90 -12.94
N VAL A 108 -6.63 -7.65 -13.81
CA VAL A 108 -6.41 -8.48 -15.01
C VAL A 108 -6.13 -9.92 -14.61
N GLY A 109 -6.81 -10.88 -15.24
CA GLY A 109 -6.71 -12.30 -14.93
C GLY A 109 -7.46 -12.76 -13.68
N GLN A 110 -8.18 -11.86 -12.99
CA GLN A 110 -9.07 -12.17 -11.87
C GLN A 110 -10.51 -11.70 -12.13
N SER A 111 -10.65 -10.66 -12.94
CA SER A 111 -11.95 -10.10 -13.30
C SER A 111 -12.43 -10.65 -14.64
N SER A 112 -13.42 -11.54 -14.62
CA SER A 112 -14.05 -12.06 -15.83
C SER A 112 -14.60 -10.96 -16.75
N LEU A 113 -14.99 -9.83 -16.16
CA LEU A 113 -15.48 -8.67 -16.89
C LEU A 113 -14.36 -7.99 -17.71
N LEU A 114 -13.18 -7.78 -17.11
CA LEU A 114 -12.01 -7.23 -17.80
C LEU A 114 -11.48 -8.19 -18.87
N ASP A 115 -11.38 -9.47 -18.52
CA ASP A 115 -10.81 -10.50 -19.40
C ASP A 115 -11.68 -10.68 -20.65
N ASN A 116 -13.00 -10.56 -20.55
CA ASN A 116 -13.91 -10.56 -21.70
C ASN A 116 -13.72 -9.33 -22.60
N LEU A 117 -13.50 -8.14 -22.04
CA LEU A 117 -13.21 -6.94 -22.84
C LEU A 117 -11.84 -7.06 -23.54
N ALA A 118 -10.85 -7.61 -22.85
CA ALA A 118 -9.52 -7.85 -23.44
C ALA A 118 -9.57 -8.91 -24.56
N ALA A 119 -10.26 -10.04 -24.35
CA ALA A 119 -10.44 -11.08 -25.34
C ALA A 119 -11.18 -10.60 -26.60
N SER A 120 -12.15 -9.69 -26.43
CA SER A 120 -12.88 -9.07 -27.53
C SER A 120 -12.15 -7.87 -28.15
N LYS A 121 -10.88 -7.61 -27.77
CA LYS A 121 -10.03 -6.51 -28.24
C LYS A 121 -10.62 -5.10 -28.03
N LYS A 122 -11.49 -4.96 -27.05
CA LYS A 122 -12.09 -3.66 -26.65
C LYS A 122 -11.29 -2.96 -25.56
N LEU A 123 -10.43 -3.71 -24.85
CA LEU A 123 -9.52 -3.22 -23.82
C LEU A 123 -8.11 -3.70 -24.11
N ASP A 124 -7.14 -2.78 -24.20
CA ASP A 124 -5.72 -3.14 -24.25
C ASP A 124 -5.16 -3.21 -22.83
N THR A 125 -4.66 -4.38 -22.44
CA THR A 125 -4.04 -4.64 -21.15
C THR A 125 -2.52 -4.81 -21.23
N ALA A 126 -1.90 -4.59 -22.41
CA ALA A 126 -0.47 -4.81 -22.62
C ALA A 126 0.39 -3.97 -21.67
N ALA A 127 -0.04 -2.75 -21.37
CA ALA A 127 0.63 -1.85 -20.42
C ALA A 127 0.69 -2.40 -18.99
N LEU A 128 -0.18 -3.35 -18.63
CA LEU A 128 -0.28 -3.96 -17.30
C LEU A 128 0.44 -5.31 -17.20
N ALA A 129 0.72 -5.95 -18.34
CA ALA A 129 1.25 -7.31 -18.39
C ALA A 129 2.63 -7.43 -17.71
N ASN A 130 2.79 -8.42 -16.82
CA ASN A 130 4.03 -8.71 -16.09
C ASN A 130 4.56 -7.53 -15.24
N LYS A 131 3.69 -6.59 -14.89
CA LYS A 131 4.02 -5.48 -14.01
C LYS A 131 3.37 -5.67 -12.64
N TRP A 132 3.88 -4.99 -11.64
CA TRP A 132 3.36 -4.97 -10.29
C TRP A 132 2.84 -3.57 -9.95
N GLU A 133 1.74 -3.49 -9.21
CA GLU A 133 1.14 -2.24 -8.75
C GLU A 133 0.97 -1.18 -9.85
N THR A 134 0.67 -1.66 -11.07
CA THR A 134 0.41 -0.81 -12.24
C THR A 134 -1.09 -0.76 -12.49
N PHE A 135 -1.61 0.39 -12.84
CA PHE A 135 -3.01 0.55 -13.22
C PHE A 135 -3.17 1.37 -14.49
N SER A 136 -4.32 1.22 -15.11
CA SER A 136 -4.76 2.06 -16.21
C SER A 136 -6.26 2.31 -16.09
N TYR A 137 -6.69 3.50 -16.49
CA TYR A 137 -8.12 3.76 -16.69
C TYR A 137 -8.37 4.49 -18.01
N GLN A 138 -9.48 4.13 -18.65
CA GLN A 138 -9.88 4.65 -19.95
C GLN A 138 -11.38 4.46 -20.19
N VAL A 139 -11.95 5.26 -21.06
CA VAL A 139 -13.30 5.04 -21.60
C VAL A 139 -13.25 3.95 -22.67
N VAL A 140 -14.11 2.95 -22.56
CA VAL A 140 -14.30 1.88 -23.55
C VAL A 140 -15.64 2.07 -24.22
N SER A 141 -15.63 2.36 -25.53
CA SER A 141 -16.82 2.52 -26.35
C SER A 141 -17.39 1.16 -26.75
N LYS A 142 -18.72 1.05 -26.75
CA LYS A 142 -19.49 -0.15 -27.12
C LYS A 142 -18.94 -1.41 -26.46
N PRO A 143 -18.80 -1.41 -25.11
CA PRO A 143 -18.22 -2.54 -24.40
C PRO A 143 -19.02 -3.83 -24.62
N TRP A 144 -20.34 -3.74 -24.77
CA TRP A 144 -21.29 -4.79 -25.12
C TRP A 144 -22.54 -4.21 -25.78
N ASP A 145 -23.42 -5.06 -26.29
CA ASP A 145 -24.65 -4.63 -26.95
C ASP A 145 -25.56 -3.83 -26.01
N GLY A 146 -26.09 -2.73 -26.50
CA GLY A 146 -26.97 -1.83 -25.73
C GLY A 146 -26.26 -0.89 -24.76
N ARG A 147 -24.90 -0.80 -24.80
CA ARG A 147 -24.14 0.13 -23.98
C ARG A 147 -23.16 0.94 -24.82
N ASP A 148 -23.32 2.28 -24.79
CA ASP A 148 -22.48 3.16 -25.61
C ASP A 148 -21.06 3.27 -25.10
N ALA A 149 -20.86 3.46 -23.79
CA ALA A 149 -19.54 3.57 -23.18
C ALA A 149 -19.54 3.25 -21.68
N ILE A 150 -18.38 2.87 -21.16
CA ILE A 150 -18.08 2.70 -19.75
C ILE A 150 -16.69 3.24 -19.43
N LEU A 151 -16.43 3.65 -18.18
CA LEU A 151 -15.08 3.82 -17.69
C LEU A 151 -14.55 2.48 -17.18
N VAL A 152 -13.36 2.08 -17.59
CA VAL A 152 -12.67 0.89 -17.09
C VAL A 152 -11.48 1.31 -16.26
N ILE A 153 -11.37 0.76 -15.05
CA ILE A 153 -10.21 0.89 -14.15
C ILE A 153 -9.62 -0.51 -14.01
N ALA A 154 -8.44 -0.75 -14.57
CA ALA A 154 -7.80 -2.05 -14.61
C ALA A 154 -6.46 -2.01 -13.85
N GLY A 155 -6.22 -2.99 -12.97
CA GLY A 155 -4.95 -3.18 -12.29
C GLY A 155 -4.22 -4.43 -12.75
N SER A 156 -2.88 -4.38 -12.74
CA SER A 156 -2.01 -5.55 -13.00
C SER A 156 -2.06 -6.56 -11.85
N ASP A 157 -2.39 -6.10 -10.65
CA ASP A 157 -2.60 -6.87 -9.44
C ASP A 157 -3.63 -6.15 -8.54
N MET A 158 -3.91 -6.71 -7.37
CA MET A 158 -4.87 -6.13 -6.43
C MET A 158 -4.55 -4.67 -6.08
N ARG A 159 -3.29 -4.36 -5.78
CA ARG A 159 -2.89 -3.00 -5.40
C ARG A 159 -2.93 -2.06 -6.60
N GLY A 160 -2.59 -2.52 -7.78
CA GLY A 160 -2.78 -1.74 -9.00
C GLY A 160 -4.24 -1.31 -9.17
N ALA A 161 -5.20 -2.23 -9.05
CA ALA A 161 -6.63 -1.89 -9.12
C ALA A 161 -7.06 -0.93 -8.00
N VAL A 162 -6.57 -1.13 -6.77
CA VAL A 162 -6.84 -0.24 -5.62
C VAL A 162 -6.27 1.16 -5.87
N PHE A 163 -5.03 1.26 -6.37
CA PHE A 163 -4.40 2.55 -6.68
C PHE A 163 -5.12 3.27 -7.80
N GLY A 164 -5.56 2.57 -8.85
CA GLY A 164 -6.36 3.16 -9.91
C GLY A 164 -7.70 3.72 -9.42
N ALA A 165 -8.37 3.03 -8.51
CA ALA A 165 -9.62 3.52 -7.90
C ALA A 165 -9.38 4.78 -7.06
N TYR A 166 -8.31 4.83 -6.25
CA TYR A 166 -7.98 6.00 -5.45
C TYR A 166 -7.39 7.15 -6.27
N ASP A 167 -6.72 6.86 -7.39
CA ASP A 167 -6.28 7.88 -8.33
C ASP A 167 -7.47 8.60 -8.96
N VAL A 168 -8.47 7.85 -9.42
CA VAL A 168 -9.75 8.41 -9.88
C VAL A 168 -10.42 9.24 -8.77
N ALA A 169 -10.42 8.76 -7.52
CA ALA A 169 -10.99 9.50 -6.39
C ALA A 169 -10.27 10.84 -6.17
N GLU A 170 -8.95 10.88 -6.28
CA GLU A 170 -8.14 12.10 -6.16
C GLU A 170 -8.42 13.06 -7.32
N GLU A 171 -8.41 12.57 -8.55
CA GLU A 171 -8.70 13.35 -9.76
C GLU A 171 -10.08 14.01 -9.73
N ILE A 172 -11.10 13.34 -9.20
CA ILE A 172 -12.45 13.93 -9.07
C ILE A 172 -12.57 14.91 -7.92
N GLY A 173 -11.58 14.95 -6.98
CA GLY A 173 -11.49 15.97 -5.93
C GLY A 173 -11.54 15.46 -4.49
N VAL A 174 -11.20 14.21 -4.22
CA VAL A 174 -11.08 13.65 -2.86
C VAL A 174 -9.61 13.52 -2.48
N SER A 175 -9.11 14.44 -1.66
CA SER A 175 -7.74 14.39 -1.17
C SER A 175 -7.46 13.12 -0.36
N PRO A 176 -6.27 12.50 -0.46
CA PRO A 176 -5.83 11.45 0.47
C PRO A 176 -5.95 11.87 1.94
N TRP A 177 -5.84 13.15 2.22
CA TRP A 177 -5.86 13.74 3.57
C TRP A 177 -7.25 14.13 4.07
N HIS A 178 -8.33 13.74 3.36
CA HIS A 178 -9.70 14.12 3.70
C HIS A 178 -10.11 13.76 5.13
N TYR A 179 -9.60 12.65 5.67
CA TYR A 179 -9.89 12.22 7.04
C TYR A 179 -8.87 12.74 8.06
N TRP A 180 -7.56 12.67 7.75
CA TRP A 180 -6.50 12.95 8.73
C TRP A 180 -6.20 14.44 8.91
N ALA A 181 -6.39 15.22 7.88
CA ALA A 181 -6.14 16.66 7.90
C ALA A 181 -7.39 17.48 7.59
N ASP A 182 -8.58 16.85 7.65
CA ASP A 182 -9.89 17.49 7.44
C ASP A 182 -9.96 18.27 6.10
N VAL A 183 -9.23 17.82 5.07
CA VAL A 183 -9.26 18.43 3.74
C VAL A 183 -10.62 18.20 3.10
N PRO A 184 -11.42 19.24 2.85
CA PRO A 184 -12.77 19.06 2.34
C PRO A 184 -12.72 18.55 0.88
N PRO A 185 -13.51 17.53 0.52
CA PRO A 185 -13.65 17.12 -0.87
C PRO A 185 -14.19 18.23 -1.73
N THR A 186 -13.62 18.41 -2.93
CA THR A 186 -14.08 19.42 -3.87
C THR A 186 -15.46 19.08 -4.41
N LYS A 187 -16.45 19.94 -4.17
CA LYS A 187 -17.80 19.72 -4.68
C LYS A 187 -17.88 19.97 -6.19
N ARG A 188 -18.49 19.05 -6.91
CA ARG A 188 -18.74 19.13 -8.35
C ARG A 188 -20.21 18.88 -8.65
N GLN A 189 -20.72 19.52 -9.69
CA GLN A 189 -22.08 19.24 -10.19
C GLN A 189 -22.05 18.19 -11.29
N TYR A 190 -20.96 18.12 -12.05
CA TYR A 190 -20.80 17.21 -13.19
C TYR A 190 -19.41 16.58 -13.15
N ILE A 191 -19.33 15.33 -13.57
CA ILE A 191 -18.06 14.61 -13.79
C ILE A 191 -18.15 13.91 -15.13
N TRP A 192 -17.21 14.21 -16.02
CA TRP A 192 -17.10 13.61 -17.34
C TRP A 192 -15.73 12.97 -17.50
N ALA A 193 -15.67 11.82 -18.17
CA ALA A 193 -14.43 11.17 -18.57
C ALA A 193 -14.25 11.31 -20.07
N SER A 194 -13.07 11.77 -20.50
CA SER A 194 -12.66 11.85 -21.90
C SER A 194 -12.10 10.53 -22.41
N ASP A 195 -11.81 10.46 -23.71
CA ASP A 195 -11.23 9.26 -24.36
C ASP A 195 -9.71 9.10 -24.09
N LEU A 196 -9.13 9.92 -23.22
CA LEU A 196 -7.73 9.80 -22.82
C LEU A 196 -7.50 8.51 -22.02
N VAL A 197 -6.34 7.90 -22.23
CA VAL A 197 -5.88 6.75 -21.44
C VAL A 197 -4.87 7.25 -20.42
N HIS A 198 -5.13 6.94 -19.15
CA HIS A 198 -4.16 7.17 -18.08
C HIS A 198 -3.55 5.84 -17.64
N THR A 199 -2.24 5.80 -17.48
CA THR A 199 -1.51 4.62 -16.99
C THR A 199 -0.39 5.05 -16.06
N GLU A 200 -0.31 4.44 -14.88
CA GLU A 200 0.74 4.69 -13.89
C GLU A 200 1.31 3.38 -13.33
N GLY A 201 2.61 3.40 -13.02
CA GLY A 201 3.34 2.24 -12.50
C GLY A 201 4.25 1.58 -13.55
N PRO A 202 5.05 0.54 -13.15
CA PRO A 202 5.24 0.11 -11.78
C PRO A 202 6.03 1.14 -10.96
N PRO A 203 5.79 1.23 -9.64
CA PRO A 203 6.58 2.10 -8.77
C PRO A 203 8.05 1.69 -8.76
N SER A 204 8.96 2.67 -8.66
CA SER A 204 10.41 2.41 -8.62
C SER A 204 10.87 1.70 -7.34
N VAL A 205 10.12 1.86 -6.24
CA VAL A 205 10.39 1.24 -4.93
C VAL A 205 9.25 0.30 -4.57
N LYS A 206 9.58 -0.96 -4.25
CA LYS A 206 8.57 -2.00 -4.02
C LYS A 206 7.77 -1.78 -2.73
N PHE A 207 8.42 -1.40 -1.63
CA PHE A 207 7.77 -1.20 -0.33
C PHE A 207 7.84 0.28 0.07
N ARG A 208 6.68 0.89 0.23
CA ARG A 208 6.52 2.31 0.52
C ARG A 208 5.50 2.47 1.64
N GLY A 209 5.87 3.15 2.71
CA GLY A 209 4.96 3.22 3.83
C GLY A 209 5.42 4.10 4.97
N ILE A 210 4.76 3.93 6.10
CA ILE A 210 4.97 4.74 7.30
C ILE A 210 5.21 3.88 8.52
N PHE A 211 5.88 4.44 9.50
CA PHE A 211 6.00 3.94 10.85
C PHE A 211 5.14 4.81 11.78
N LEU A 212 4.25 4.18 12.56
CA LEU A 212 3.41 4.89 13.51
C LEU A 212 4.14 5.05 14.84
N ASN A 213 4.54 6.28 15.13
CA ASN A 213 5.01 6.68 16.45
C ASN A 213 3.80 7.08 17.29
N ASP A 214 3.47 6.23 18.27
CA ASP A 214 2.25 6.34 19.08
C ASP A 214 2.48 6.95 20.45
N GLU A 215 3.51 7.78 20.62
CA GLU A 215 3.83 8.42 21.91
C GLU A 215 2.66 9.23 22.45
N ALA A 216 2.49 9.13 23.78
CA ALA A 216 1.57 9.98 24.51
C ALA A 216 2.19 11.41 24.73
N PRO A 217 1.36 12.46 24.76
CA PRO A 217 -0.10 12.49 24.62
C PRO A 217 -0.61 12.53 23.18
N GLY A 218 0.27 12.51 22.19
CA GLY A 218 -0.05 12.68 20.78
C GLY A 218 -1.05 11.63 20.25
N LEU A 219 -0.57 10.68 19.45
CA LEU A 219 -1.45 9.71 18.77
C LEU A 219 -2.22 8.82 19.75
N THR A 220 -1.57 8.35 20.82
CA THR A 220 -2.24 7.55 21.86
C THR A 220 -3.35 8.32 22.58
N GLY A 221 -3.10 9.57 22.94
CA GLY A 221 -4.10 10.40 23.59
C GLY A 221 -5.28 10.74 22.69
N TRP A 222 -5.01 11.06 21.43
CA TRP A 222 -6.05 11.30 20.43
C TRP A 222 -6.85 10.05 20.13
N GLY A 223 -6.18 8.93 19.90
CA GLY A 223 -6.82 7.64 19.60
C GLY A 223 -7.73 7.16 20.74
N GLY A 224 -7.27 7.33 21.99
CA GLY A 224 -8.04 6.96 23.19
C GLY A 224 -9.33 7.78 23.38
N LYS A 225 -9.48 8.91 22.72
CA LYS A 225 -10.73 9.70 22.69
C LYS A 225 -11.65 9.31 21.54
N LYS A 226 -11.13 8.72 20.48
CA LYS A 226 -11.88 8.43 19.25
C LYS A 226 -12.26 6.97 19.07
N PHE A 227 -11.48 6.03 19.58
CA PHE A 227 -11.67 4.61 19.33
C PHE A 227 -11.88 3.84 20.63
N THR A 228 -12.63 2.74 20.53
CA THR A 228 -12.81 1.79 21.63
C THR A 228 -11.46 1.14 21.94
N LYS A 229 -11.13 1.04 23.22
CA LYS A 229 -9.89 0.40 23.64
C LYS A 229 -10.02 -1.12 23.58
N SER A 230 -8.94 -1.77 23.19
CA SER A 230 -8.76 -3.22 23.28
C SER A 230 -8.84 -3.70 24.73
N GLN A 231 -8.97 -5.00 24.93
CA GLN A 231 -8.85 -5.62 26.26
C GLN A 231 -7.49 -5.34 26.94
N TYR A 232 -6.50 -4.92 26.19
CA TYR A 232 -5.16 -4.57 26.66
C TYR A 232 -4.96 -3.07 26.86
N GLY A 233 -6.00 -2.27 26.61
CA GLY A 233 -6.01 -0.82 26.82
C GLY A 233 -5.57 0.03 25.62
N SER A 234 -5.10 -0.57 24.52
CA SER A 234 -4.71 0.14 23.31
C SER A 234 -5.94 0.64 22.54
N PRO A 235 -5.96 1.88 22.04
CA PRO A 235 -7.00 2.37 21.15
C PRO A 235 -6.80 1.98 19.69
N PHE A 236 -5.70 1.29 19.36
CA PHE A 236 -5.30 0.97 17.99
C PHE A 236 -5.88 -0.37 17.56
N VAL A 237 -7.19 -0.40 17.46
CA VAL A 237 -8.01 -1.51 16.98
C VAL A 237 -8.28 -1.38 15.48
N THR A 238 -9.00 -2.34 14.92
CA THR A 238 -9.26 -2.42 13.47
C THR A 238 -9.86 -1.13 12.89
N ASP A 239 -10.76 -0.46 13.59
CA ASP A 239 -11.39 0.78 13.10
C ASP A 239 -10.40 1.94 13.02
N PHE A 240 -9.38 1.98 13.87
CA PHE A 240 -8.26 2.90 13.73
C PHE A 240 -7.43 2.56 12.50
N TYR A 241 -7.02 1.29 12.36
CA TYR A 241 -6.12 0.88 11.29
C TYR A 241 -6.73 0.97 9.90
N LYS A 242 -8.05 0.81 9.73
CA LYS A 242 -8.73 1.07 8.46
C LYS A 242 -8.44 2.46 7.91
N ASN A 243 -8.44 3.48 8.78
CA ASN A 243 -8.14 4.85 8.37
C ASN A 243 -6.65 5.05 8.01
N ILE A 244 -5.74 4.32 8.67
CA ILE A 244 -4.31 4.31 8.31
C ILE A 244 -4.10 3.62 6.96
N PHE A 245 -4.73 2.47 6.75
CA PHE A 245 -4.59 1.72 5.51
C PHE A 245 -5.19 2.48 4.32
N ASP A 246 -6.33 3.14 4.51
CA ASP A 246 -6.94 4.03 3.52
C ASP A 246 -5.97 5.14 3.12
N LEU A 247 -5.41 5.89 4.08
CA LEU A 247 -4.43 6.95 3.81
C LEU A 247 -3.22 6.43 3.04
N VAL A 248 -2.60 5.34 3.51
CA VAL A 248 -1.39 4.79 2.90
C VAL A 248 -1.66 4.37 1.45
N LEU A 249 -2.79 3.73 1.17
CA LEU A 249 -3.16 3.30 -0.18
C LEU A 249 -3.51 4.48 -1.09
N ARG A 250 -4.20 5.52 -0.60
CA ARG A 250 -4.47 6.76 -1.36
C ARG A 250 -3.18 7.50 -1.72
N LEU A 251 -2.14 7.41 -0.88
CA LEU A 251 -0.80 7.91 -1.16
C LEU A 251 0.06 6.94 -1.98
N LYS A 252 -0.54 5.88 -2.54
CA LYS A 252 0.12 4.81 -3.32
C LYS A 252 1.23 4.11 -2.54
N GLY A 253 1.11 4.09 -1.21
CA GLY A 253 1.92 3.29 -0.30
C GLY A 253 1.31 1.89 -0.10
N ASN A 254 2.09 0.97 0.49
CA ASN A 254 1.68 -0.42 0.67
C ASN A 254 2.24 -1.07 1.94
N TYR A 255 2.86 -0.29 2.84
CA TYR A 255 3.61 -0.83 3.96
C TYR A 255 3.38 -0.03 5.25
N VAL A 256 3.20 -0.70 6.38
CA VAL A 256 2.98 -0.07 7.69
C VAL A 256 3.76 -0.81 8.78
N TRP A 257 4.48 -0.05 9.60
CA TRP A 257 4.86 -0.48 10.94
C TRP A 257 3.80 0.07 11.92
N PRO A 258 3.13 -0.80 12.68
CA PRO A 258 2.04 -0.40 13.57
C PRO A 258 2.53 0.35 14.80
N ALA A 259 1.60 0.91 15.54
CA ALA A 259 1.81 1.46 16.87
C ALA A 259 2.42 0.39 17.80
N MET A 260 3.40 0.78 18.64
CA MET A 260 4.22 -0.19 19.38
C MET A 260 4.37 0.08 20.88
N TRP A 261 4.35 1.34 21.33
CA TRP A 261 4.70 1.68 22.72
C TRP A 261 3.75 1.10 23.77
N SER A 262 2.46 1.09 23.48
CA SER A 262 1.43 0.51 24.37
C SER A 262 0.52 -0.46 23.64
N SER A 263 0.98 -1.00 22.52
CA SER A 263 0.14 -1.71 21.55
C SER A 263 0.73 -3.06 21.17
N MET A 264 -0.17 -3.96 20.80
CA MET A 264 0.15 -5.29 20.29
C MET A 264 -0.74 -5.55 19.08
N PHE A 265 -0.33 -5.10 17.90
CA PHE A 265 -1.13 -5.05 16.67
C PHE A 265 -2.01 -6.29 16.46
N TYR A 266 -1.43 -7.49 16.56
CA TYR A 266 -2.15 -8.73 16.29
C TYR A 266 -3.01 -9.23 17.48
N LEU A 267 -2.93 -8.61 18.64
CA LEU A 267 -3.62 -9.03 19.85
C LEU A 267 -4.63 -8.01 20.36
N ASP A 268 -4.40 -6.73 20.10
CA ASP A 268 -5.33 -5.66 20.45
C ASP A 268 -6.68 -5.84 19.75
N ASP A 269 -6.66 -6.31 18.51
CA ASP A 269 -7.84 -6.76 17.78
C ASP A 269 -7.46 -7.90 16.83
N ALA A 270 -8.09 -9.05 16.98
CA ALA A 270 -7.85 -10.21 16.13
C ALA A 270 -8.13 -9.96 14.63
N LYS A 271 -8.90 -8.91 14.31
CA LYS A 271 -9.20 -8.51 12.94
C LYS A 271 -8.12 -7.65 12.30
N ASN A 272 -7.16 -7.09 13.07
CA ASN A 272 -6.13 -6.20 12.52
C ASN A 272 -5.34 -6.87 11.39
N GLY A 273 -4.83 -8.09 11.59
CA GLY A 273 -4.07 -8.83 10.59
C GLY A 273 -4.88 -9.17 9.32
N PRO A 274 -6.05 -9.84 9.46
CA PRO A 274 -6.94 -10.09 8.32
C PRO A 274 -7.31 -8.83 7.54
N THR A 275 -7.64 -7.73 8.23
CA THR A 275 -7.99 -6.45 7.61
C THR A 275 -6.80 -5.85 6.84
N ALA A 276 -5.59 -5.85 7.41
CA ALA A 276 -4.41 -5.41 6.68
C ALA A 276 -4.19 -6.20 5.38
N ASN A 277 -4.37 -7.52 5.45
CA ASN A 277 -4.25 -8.40 4.29
C ASN A 277 -5.34 -8.13 3.24
N GLU A 278 -6.59 -7.91 3.65
CA GLU A 278 -7.70 -7.51 2.77
C GLU A 278 -7.40 -6.18 2.06
N TYR A 279 -6.85 -5.20 2.77
CA TYR A 279 -6.44 -3.91 2.19
C TYR A 279 -5.22 -4.04 1.28
N GLY A 280 -4.47 -5.14 1.35
CA GLY A 280 -3.24 -5.34 0.59
C GLY A 280 -2.02 -4.65 1.20
N ILE A 281 -2.09 -4.31 2.47
CA ILE A 281 -0.99 -3.69 3.22
C ILE A 281 -0.01 -4.76 3.70
N PHE A 282 1.27 -4.55 3.42
CA PHE A 282 2.35 -5.28 4.08
C PHE A 282 2.49 -4.78 5.52
N MET A 283 2.30 -5.67 6.48
CA MET A 283 2.58 -5.35 7.88
C MET A 283 4.01 -5.73 8.23
N GLY A 284 4.76 -4.77 8.74
CA GLY A 284 6.04 -5.03 9.37
C GLY A 284 5.98 -4.81 10.86
N THR A 285 7.13 -4.83 11.51
CA THR A 285 7.30 -4.46 12.91
C THR A 285 8.61 -3.69 13.07
N SER A 286 8.75 -2.94 14.15
CA SER A 286 9.93 -2.08 14.34
C SER A 286 11.19 -2.92 14.65
N HIS A 287 12.32 -2.23 14.69
CA HIS A 287 13.67 -2.81 14.81
C HIS A 287 13.91 -3.68 16.05
N HIS A 288 13.10 -3.57 17.10
CA HIS A 288 13.20 -4.37 18.32
C HIS A 288 12.01 -5.34 18.51
N GLU A 289 11.19 -5.49 17.51
CA GLU A 289 9.99 -6.34 17.48
C GLU A 289 10.10 -7.44 16.41
N PRO A 290 11.04 -8.38 16.55
CA PRO A 290 11.30 -9.36 15.51
C PRO A 290 10.18 -10.39 15.36
N MET A 291 10.09 -10.98 14.15
CA MET A 291 9.25 -12.13 13.83
C MET A 291 7.75 -11.90 14.07
N ALA A 292 7.26 -10.71 13.71
CA ALA A 292 5.85 -10.30 13.84
C ALA A 292 5.34 -10.33 15.30
N ARG A 293 6.22 -10.02 16.26
CA ARG A 293 5.89 -9.84 17.67
C ARG A 293 5.94 -8.37 18.04
N ALA A 294 5.04 -7.93 18.89
CA ALA A 294 5.15 -6.65 19.57
C ALA A 294 6.00 -6.74 20.83
N ASP A 295 6.72 -5.68 21.18
CA ASP A 295 7.53 -5.63 22.39
C ASP A 295 6.70 -5.93 23.65
N LYS A 296 5.50 -5.39 23.73
CA LYS A 296 4.58 -5.63 24.86
C LYS A 296 4.10 -7.07 25.00
N GLU A 297 4.25 -7.90 23.98
CA GLU A 297 3.96 -9.32 24.07
C GLU A 297 4.98 -10.07 24.92
N GLN A 298 6.22 -9.58 25.03
CA GLN A 298 7.28 -10.23 25.83
C GLN A 298 6.86 -10.42 27.28
N GLY A 299 6.40 -9.37 27.95
CA GLY A 299 5.98 -9.43 29.35
C GLY A 299 4.71 -10.26 29.64
N ARG A 300 3.99 -10.71 28.60
CA ARG A 300 2.73 -11.45 28.71
C ARG A 300 2.85 -12.92 28.29
N PHE A 301 3.66 -13.18 27.28
CA PHE A 301 3.66 -14.47 26.57
C PHE A 301 5.04 -15.11 26.45
N LEU A 302 6.12 -14.43 26.85
CA LEU A 302 7.43 -15.01 26.93
C LEU A 302 7.64 -15.59 28.35
N SER A 303 8.01 -16.84 28.42
CA SER A 303 8.48 -17.46 29.69
C SER A 303 9.95 -17.11 29.91
N GLY A 304 10.26 -16.50 31.04
CA GLY A 304 11.63 -16.08 31.38
C GLY A 304 12.06 -14.77 30.70
N SER A 305 13.38 -14.52 30.68
CA SER A 305 13.96 -13.28 30.21
C SER A 305 13.97 -13.15 28.69
N TRP A 306 13.87 -11.92 28.16
CA TRP A 306 14.15 -11.60 26.77
C TRP A 306 15.66 -11.56 26.53
N ASP A 307 16.30 -12.73 26.58
CA ASP A 307 17.73 -12.88 26.42
C ASP A 307 18.09 -14.16 25.67
N TRP A 308 18.85 -14.02 24.58
CA TRP A 308 19.21 -15.15 23.73
C TRP A 308 20.24 -16.08 24.38
N GLY A 309 21.13 -15.55 25.22
CA GLY A 309 22.17 -16.32 25.87
C GLY A 309 21.62 -17.28 26.95
N SER A 310 20.73 -16.77 27.80
CA SER A 310 20.22 -17.50 28.95
C SER A 310 18.86 -18.15 28.77
N ASN A 311 18.04 -17.67 27.78
CA ASN A 311 16.65 -18.14 27.59
C ASN A 311 16.31 -18.51 26.14
N LYS A 312 17.29 -18.98 25.41
CA LYS A 312 17.21 -19.24 23.95
C LYS A 312 15.98 -20.07 23.54
N ALA A 313 15.64 -21.11 24.27
CA ALA A 313 14.54 -22.00 23.91
C ALA A 313 13.18 -21.30 23.96
N ASN A 314 12.87 -20.56 25.02
CA ASN A 314 11.61 -19.84 25.13
C ASN A 314 11.53 -18.64 24.19
N VAL A 315 12.65 -17.93 23.93
CA VAL A 315 12.73 -16.85 22.94
C VAL A 315 12.42 -17.39 21.54
N LYS A 316 12.95 -18.54 21.17
CA LYS A 316 12.64 -19.23 19.91
C LYS A 316 11.15 -19.56 19.80
N THR A 317 10.58 -20.21 20.80
CA THR A 317 9.14 -20.54 20.83
C THR A 317 8.27 -19.28 20.71
N PHE A 318 8.63 -18.23 21.43
CA PHE A 318 7.93 -16.95 21.37
C PHE A 318 7.96 -16.34 19.98
N MET A 319 9.13 -16.24 19.36
CA MET A 319 9.28 -15.68 18.00
C MET A 319 8.56 -16.53 16.95
N GLU A 320 8.67 -17.86 17.01
CA GLU A 320 8.02 -18.77 16.07
C GLU A 320 6.49 -18.66 16.10
N ALA A 321 5.92 -18.48 17.28
CA ALA A 321 4.48 -18.27 17.43
C ALA A 321 4.00 -16.98 16.73
N GLY A 322 4.84 -15.93 16.66
CA GLY A 322 4.54 -14.72 15.89
C GLY A 322 4.46 -14.99 14.38
N VAL A 323 5.44 -15.74 13.85
CA VAL A 323 5.44 -16.14 12.43
C VAL A 323 4.23 -17.04 12.11
N THR A 324 3.97 -18.00 12.96
CA THR A 324 2.83 -18.94 12.78
C THR A 324 1.51 -18.20 12.72
N ARG A 325 1.33 -17.17 13.55
CA ARG A 325 0.15 -16.30 13.52
C ARG A 325 0.02 -15.53 12.21
N ALA A 326 1.13 -14.97 11.72
CA ALA A 326 1.14 -14.05 10.59
C ALA A 326 1.35 -14.72 9.21
N LYS A 327 1.64 -16.02 9.14
CA LYS A 327 2.11 -16.73 7.93
C LYS A 327 1.17 -16.64 6.72
N ASN A 328 -0.12 -16.44 6.94
CA ASN A 328 -1.13 -16.38 5.87
C ASN A 328 -1.42 -14.93 5.42
N TRP A 329 -0.78 -13.94 6.01
CA TRP A 329 -1.01 -12.53 5.72
C TRP A 329 0.20 -11.92 5.02
N THR A 330 -0.04 -10.82 4.35
CA THR A 330 1.00 -10.03 3.70
C THR A 330 1.90 -9.37 4.74
N THR A 331 3.08 -9.95 4.96
CA THR A 331 3.97 -9.58 6.08
C THR A 331 5.41 -9.39 5.60
N ILE A 332 6.09 -8.36 6.11
CA ILE A 332 7.55 -8.20 6.04
C ILE A 332 8.10 -8.51 7.43
N TYR A 333 8.88 -9.57 7.54
CA TYR A 333 9.38 -10.01 8.84
C TYR A 333 10.63 -9.23 9.26
N THR A 334 10.56 -8.56 10.39
CA THR A 334 11.73 -7.94 11.01
C THR A 334 12.63 -9.01 11.59
N LEU A 335 13.91 -8.96 11.24
CA LEU A 335 14.97 -9.87 11.72
C LEU A 335 15.88 -9.18 12.73
N GLY A 336 16.66 -10.01 13.41
CA GLY A 336 17.56 -9.60 14.47
C GLY A 336 16.92 -9.65 15.83
N MET A 337 17.56 -9.05 16.80
CA MET A 337 17.12 -8.96 18.18
C MET A 337 17.82 -7.78 18.85
N ARG A 338 17.17 -7.17 19.82
CA ARG A 338 17.75 -6.17 20.72
C ARG A 338 17.42 -6.57 22.16
N GLY A 339 18.01 -5.90 23.13
CA GLY A 339 17.65 -6.07 24.53
C GLY A 339 16.23 -5.56 24.81
N SER A 340 15.72 -5.86 25.98
CA SER A 340 14.39 -5.46 26.44
C SER A 340 14.22 -3.94 26.35
N GLY A 341 13.05 -3.48 25.87
CA GLY A 341 12.74 -2.05 25.75
C GLY A 341 13.67 -1.28 24.81
N ASP A 342 14.16 -1.91 23.75
CA ASP A 342 15.09 -1.30 22.77
C ASP A 342 16.49 -0.94 23.36
N ALA A 343 16.86 -1.51 24.50
CA ALA A 343 18.17 -1.33 25.08
C ALA A 343 19.25 -2.18 24.38
N ALA A 344 20.52 -1.91 24.65
CA ALA A 344 21.60 -2.81 24.28
C ALA A 344 21.50 -4.12 25.10
N SER A 345 21.75 -5.27 24.47
CA SER A 345 21.89 -6.54 25.17
C SER A 345 23.36 -6.84 25.37
N PRO A 346 23.84 -7.01 26.61
CA PRO A 346 25.26 -7.32 26.86
C PRO A 346 25.65 -8.73 26.41
N THR A 347 24.69 -9.63 26.26
CA THR A 347 24.89 -11.03 25.84
C THR A 347 24.79 -11.23 24.33
N LEU A 348 24.29 -10.23 23.59
CA LEU A 348 24.08 -10.30 22.15
C LEU A 348 25.33 -9.83 21.40
N THR A 349 26.35 -10.67 21.38
CA THR A 349 27.56 -10.47 20.57
C THR A 349 27.24 -10.55 19.07
N SER A 350 28.19 -10.15 18.20
CA SER A 350 27.99 -10.26 16.74
C SER A 350 27.73 -11.70 16.29
N SER A 351 28.42 -12.69 16.89
CA SER A 351 28.17 -14.11 16.58
C SER A 351 26.80 -14.59 17.10
N ALA A 352 26.37 -14.15 18.27
CA ALA A 352 25.03 -14.45 18.79
C ALA A 352 23.94 -13.84 17.91
N LEU A 353 24.14 -12.62 17.40
CA LEU A 353 23.20 -11.99 16.48
C LEU A 353 23.12 -12.74 15.13
N GLN A 354 24.25 -13.25 14.63
CA GLN A 354 24.25 -14.11 13.43
C GLN A 354 23.48 -15.40 13.67
N ASP A 355 23.65 -16.06 14.82
CA ASP A 355 22.89 -17.26 15.21
C ASP A 355 21.38 -16.95 15.29
N VAL A 356 21.00 -15.80 15.86
CA VAL A 356 19.58 -15.35 15.88
C VAL A 356 19.03 -15.24 14.47
N ILE A 357 19.70 -14.53 13.58
CA ILE A 357 19.24 -14.27 12.20
C ILE A 357 19.15 -15.57 11.40
N GLN A 358 20.16 -16.43 11.47
CA GLN A 358 20.14 -17.73 10.79
C GLN A 358 18.99 -18.61 11.27
N TRP A 359 18.74 -18.64 12.57
CA TRP A 359 17.61 -19.35 13.13
C TRP A 359 16.27 -18.75 12.69
N GLN A 360 16.15 -17.42 12.67
CA GLN A 360 14.94 -16.72 12.19
C GLN A 360 14.65 -17.06 10.74
N GLN A 361 15.65 -17.02 9.87
CA GLN A 361 15.50 -17.34 8.44
C GLN A 361 15.09 -18.79 8.22
N SER A 362 15.72 -19.73 8.91
CA SER A 362 15.32 -21.15 8.83
C SER A 362 13.90 -21.39 9.34
N THR A 363 13.49 -20.66 10.38
CA THR A 363 12.13 -20.73 10.92
C THR A 363 11.11 -20.16 9.93
N LEU A 364 11.41 -19.03 9.28
CA LEU A 364 10.56 -18.46 8.23
C LEU A 364 10.32 -19.46 7.11
N THR A 365 11.39 -20.05 6.57
CA THR A 365 11.28 -21.06 5.50
C THR A 365 10.45 -22.26 5.94
N ARG A 366 10.69 -22.78 7.15
CA ARG A 366 9.98 -23.94 7.67
C ARG A 366 8.50 -23.68 7.94
N VAL A 367 8.16 -22.55 8.59
CA VAL A 367 6.79 -22.24 9.03
C VAL A 367 5.92 -21.74 7.88
N ILE A 368 6.50 -20.98 6.97
CA ILE A 368 5.76 -20.40 5.82
C ILE A 368 5.71 -21.39 4.65
N GLY A 369 6.70 -22.29 4.55
CA GLY A 369 6.76 -23.30 3.48
C GLY A 369 7.15 -22.74 2.13
N LYS A 370 7.91 -21.64 2.09
CA LYS A 370 8.39 -20.99 0.86
C LYS A 370 9.92 -20.82 0.90
N PRO A 371 10.58 -20.72 -0.26
CA PRO A 371 11.97 -20.30 -0.33
C PRO A 371 12.18 -18.96 0.34
N LEU A 372 13.31 -18.77 1.00
CA LEU A 372 13.62 -17.53 1.74
C LEU A 372 13.61 -16.29 0.82
N SER A 373 13.98 -16.43 -0.44
CA SER A 373 13.91 -15.38 -1.47
C SER A 373 12.52 -14.80 -1.69
N ASP A 374 11.49 -15.59 -1.40
CA ASP A 374 10.09 -15.24 -1.64
C ASP A 374 9.39 -14.70 -0.38
N ILE A 375 10.11 -14.70 0.75
CA ILE A 375 9.62 -14.19 2.03
C ILE A 375 10.22 -12.81 2.27
N PRO A 376 9.42 -11.73 2.27
CA PRO A 376 9.93 -10.40 2.55
C PRO A 376 10.50 -10.29 3.97
N GLN A 377 11.70 -9.76 4.07
CA GLN A 377 12.43 -9.61 5.32
C GLN A 377 13.07 -8.23 5.40
N ALA A 378 13.18 -7.69 6.60
CA ALA A 378 13.89 -6.45 6.88
C ALA A 378 14.76 -6.61 8.12
N TRP A 379 16.02 -6.20 8.03
CA TRP A 379 16.88 -6.02 9.19
C TRP A 379 17.24 -4.55 9.32
N VAL A 380 16.87 -3.96 10.45
CA VAL A 380 17.04 -2.53 10.69
C VAL A 380 18.27 -2.31 11.57
N MET A 381 19.28 -1.69 11.02
CA MET A 381 20.49 -1.27 11.76
C MET A 381 20.20 0.06 12.46
N TYR A 382 19.84 -0.02 13.73
CA TYR A 382 19.51 1.14 14.56
C TYR A 382 20.33 1.13 15.86
N LYS A 383 20.75 2.30 16.35
CA LYS A 383 21.56 2.49 17.56
C LYS A 383 22.82 1.56 17.60
N VAL A 384 22.96 0.76 18.63
CA VAL A 384 24.14 -0.11 18.90
C VAL A 384 24.32 -1.28 17.94
N SER A 385 23.31 -1.70 17.21
CA SER A 385 23.48 -2.72 16.16
C SER A 385 24.48 -2.26 15.08
N ARG A 386 24.75 -0.96 15.02
CA ARG A 386 25.77 -0.36 14.17
C ARG A 386 27.22 -0.65 14.65
N ALA A 387 27.45 -0.77 15.95
CA ALA A 387 28.75 -1.05 16.54
C ALA A 387 29.14 -2.55 16.48
N SER A 388 28.15 -3.42 16.31
CA SER A 388 28.33 -4.89 16.24
C SER A 388 28.46 -5.40 14.80
N PHE A 389 28.42 -4.51 13.81
CA PHE A 389 28.45 -4.90 12.40
C PHE A 389 29.89 -5.11 11.93
N VAL A 390 30.33 -6.35 11.89
CA VAL A 390 31.48 -6.79 11.08
C VAL A 390 30.88 -7.40 9.80
N PRO A 391 31.22 -6.90 8.60
CA PRO A 391 30.76 -7.51 7.36
C PRO A 391 31.22 -8.97 7.30
N SER A 392 30.30 -9.92 7.47
CA SER A 392 30.60 -11.33 7.20
C SER A 392 30.19 -11.63 5.75
N PRO A 393 30.96 -12.43 5.01
CA PRO A 393 30.60 -12.84 3.65
C PRO A 393 29.19 -13.45 3.52
N CYS A 394 28.64 -14.03 4.60
CA CYS A 394 27.29 -14.59 4.64
C CYS A 394 26.18 -13.56 4.64
N LEU A 395 26.44 -12.29 4.99
CA LEU A 395 25.42 -11.22 4.95
C LEU A 395 25.30 -10.56 3.58
N SER A 396 26.14 -10.91 2.62
CA SER A 396 26.05 -10.43 1.23
C SER A 396 24.79 -10.93 0.49
N THR A 397 24.08 -11.93 1.04
CA THR A 397 22.80 -12.40 0.49
C THR A 397 21.60 -11.49 0.83
N PHE A 398 21.77 -10.46 1.68
CA PHE A 398 20.79 -9.39 1.87
C PHE A 398 20.81 -8.36 0.72
N SER A 399 21.58 -8.62 -0.34
CA SER A 399 21.60 -7.74 -1.48
C SER A 399 20.31 -7.86 -2.28
N HIS A 400 19.66 -6.75 -2.39
CA HIS A 400 18.97 -6.25 -3.58
C HIS A 400 18.44 -7.33 -4.54
N THR A 401 17.14 -7.34 -4.76
CA THR A 401 16.59 -7.78 -6.05
C THR A 401 17.50 -7.21 -7.14
N ARG A 402 18.32 -8.06 -7.76
CA ARG A 402 19.26 -7.66 -8.80
C ARG A 402 18.50 -6.92 -9.89
N CYS A 403 18.76 -5.64 -10.06
CA CYS A 403 18.71 -5.04 -11.38
C CYS A 403 19.59 -5.87 -12.29
N ARG A 404 19.04 -6.69 -13.17
CA ARG A 404 19.81 -7.35 -14.23
C ARG A 404 20.40 -6.25 -15.10
N LYS A 405 21.69 -6.03 -15.00
CA LYS A 405 22.43 -5.36 -16.06
C LYS A 405 22.37 -6.27 -17.28
N SER A 406 21.78 -5.78 -18.35
CA SER A 406 21.95 -6.37 -19.68
C SER A 406 23.44 -6.53 -19.98
N PRO A 407 23.89 -7.65 -20.56
CA PRO A 407 25.28 -7.79 -20.98
C PRO A 407 25.55 -6.79 -22.11
N ALA A 408 26.49 -5.88 -21.87
CA ALA A 408 27.05 -5.06 -22.92
C ALA A 408 27.83 -5.99 -23.88
N THR A 409 27.32 -6.19 -25.09
CA THR A 409 28.05 -6.78 -26.19
C THR A 409 29.10 -5.78 -26.65
N GLY A 410 30.28 -5.85 -26.07
CA GLY A 410 31.46 -5.17 -26.58
C GLY A 410 32.20 -6.09 -27.56
N LYS A 411 32.01 -5.96 -28.85
CA LYS A 411 32.98 -6.38 -29.85
C LYS A 411 34.01 -5.27 -29.98
N ARG A 412 35.26 -5.58 -29.65
CA ARG A 412 36.43 -4.87 -30.19
C ARG A 412 36.83 -5.58 -31.48
N ALA A 413 36.96 -4.84 -32.52
CA ALA A 413 37.89 -5.05 -33.58
C ALA A 413 38.97 -3.99 -33.48
#